data_6444214c7fd86f331700db87113a45b8
#
_entry.id   6444214c7fd86f331700db87113a45b8
#
_cell.length_a   1.000
_cell.length_b   1.000
_cell.length_c   1.000
_cell.angle_alpha   90.00
_cell.angle_beta   90.00
_cell.angle_gamma   90.00
#
_symmetry.space_group_name_H-M   'P 1'
#
loop_
_entity.id
_entity.type
_entity.pdbx_description
1 polymer ?
#
loop_
_entity_poly.entity_id
_entity_poly.type
_entity_poly.pdbx_seq_one_letter_code
_entity_poly.pdbx_strand_id
1 'polypeptide(L)'
;MNHENYSDAYLRAILTDAMTIAIVGASPRRERPSHRAMAYLQRRGYRAIPVNPNAAGDTILGETCYASLADVPEPIDMVDIFRRSQLAGPAVDAAIAAGAKVVWMQLDVRDDAAAARAEARGVKVVMNRCPAIEIPRLRLPPLSAAR
;
A
#
# COMPACT_ATOMS: atom_id res chain seq x y z
N MET A 1 -2.87 -9.97 -16.24
CA MET A 1 -3.40 -10.78 -15.14
C MET A 1 -4.90 -10.53 -15.00
N ASN A 2 -5.63 -11.54 -14.58
CA ASN A 2 -7.04 -11.38 -14.26
C ASN A 2 -7.17 -10.81 -12.84
N HIS A 3 -7.70 -9.57 -12.73
CA HIS A 3 -7.86 -8.89 -11.45
C HIS A 3 -9.23 -9.09 -10.81
N GLU A 4 -10.04 -10.01 -11.30
CA GLU A 4 -11.29 -10.37 -10.65
C GLU A 4 -11.06 -11.27 -9.43
N ASN A 5 -10.05 -12.13 -9.51
CA ASN A 5 -9.71 -13.05 -8.43
C ASN A 5 -8.19 -13.16 -8.29
N TYR A 6 -7.72 -13.30 -7.06
CA TYR A 6 -6.32 -13.53 -6.75
C TYR A 6 -6.18 -14.85 -6.01
N SER A 7 -5.17 -15.65 -6.38
CA SER A 7 -4.86 -16.85 -5.62
C SER A 7 -4.32 -16.49 -4.24
N ASP A 8 -4.55 -17.34 -3.27
CA ASP A 8 -3.98 -17.14 -1.94
C ASP A 8 -2.46 -17.12 -1.98
N ALA A 9 -1.86 -17.92 -2.86
CA ALA A 9 -0.40 -17.96 -3.02
C ALA A 9 0.15 -16.61 -3.49
N TYR A 10 -0.53 -15.95 -4.43
CA TYR A 10 -0.13 -14.63 -4.93
C TYR A 10 -0.17 -13.58 -3.83
N LEU A 11 -1.29 -13.51 -3.10
CA LEU A 11 -1.45 -12.55 -2.01
C LEU A 11 -0.49 -12.84 -0.86
N ARG A 12 -0.30 -14.11 -0.52
CA ARG A 12 0.62 -14.53 0.54
C ARG A 12 2.05 -14.12 0.24
N ALA A 13 2.51 -14.34 -0.99
CA ALA A 13 3.86 -13.97 -1.39
C ALA A 13 4.06 -12.45 -1.28
N ILE A 14 3.11 -11.65 -1.74
CA ILE A 14 3.18 -10.20 -1.65
C ILE A 14 3.26 -9.75 -0.19
N LEU A 15 2.35 -10.22 0.64
CA LEU A 15 2.25 -9.78 2.04
C LEU A 15 3.36 -10.32 2.92
N THR A 16 4.01 -11.41 2.51
CA THR A 16 5.17 -11.96 3.21
C THR A 16 6.45 -11.21 2.84
N ASP A 17 6.60 -10.85 1.57
CA ASP A 17 7.84 -10.23 1.08
C ASP A 17 7.90 -8.72 1.31
N ALA A 18 6.76 -8.04 1.33
CA ALA A 18 6.72 -6.60 1.58
C ALA A 18 7.12 -6.32 3.02
N MET A 19 8.01 -5.34 3.22
CA MET A 19 8.43 -4.89 4.55
C MET A 19 8.06 -3.43 4.76
N THR A 20 8.32 -2.59 3.78
CA THR A 20 8.03 -1.15 3.82
C THR A 20 6.87 -0.85 2.90
N ILE A 21 5.80 -0.32 3.47
CA ILE A 21 4.55 -0.02 2.78
C ILE A 21 4.27 1.48 2.91
N ALA A 22 4.18 2.18 1.78
CA ALA A 22 3.74 3.57 1.77
C ALA A 22 2.21 3.61 1.67
N ILE A 23 1.57 4.38 2.54
CA ILE A 23 0.12 4.53 2.58
C ILE A 23 -0.23 5.85 1.91
N VAL A 24 -0.64 5.80 0.65
CA VAL A 24 -1.03 6.99 -0.11
C VAL A 24 -2.47 7.34 0.19
N GLY A 25 -2.69 8.58 0.62
CA GLY A 25 -4.00 9.02 1.11
C GLY A 25 -4.17 8.77 2.60
N ALA A 26 -3.06 8.58 3.32
CA ALA A 26 -3.08 8.40 4.77
C ALA A 26 -3.72 9.60 5.47
N SER A 27 -4.48 9.33 6.53
CA SER A 27 -5.18 10.37 7.29
C SER A 27 -4.76 10.35 8.75
N PRO A 28 -4.57 11.53 9.39
CA PRO A 28 -4.34 11.60 10.83
C PRO A 28 -5.59 11.31 11.66
N ARG A 29 -6.75 11.22 11.03
CA ARG A 29 -8.03 11.01 11.72
C ARG A 29 -8.25 9.53 11.97
N ARG A 30 -8.45 9.18 13.26
CA ARG A 30 -8.56 7.78 13.71
C ARG A 30 -9.71 7.00 13.06
N GLU A 31 -10.80 7.68 12.72
CA GLU A 31 -11.98 7.04 12.15
C GLU A 31 -11.84 6.70 10.66
N ARG A 32 -10.77 7.16 10.02
CA ARG A 32 -10.57 6.89 8.60
C ARG A 32 -10.02 5.48 8.37
N PRO A 33 -10.48 4.80 7.31
CA PRO A 33 -9.98 3.46 6.99
C PRO A 33 -8.47 3.37 6.85
N SER A 34 -7.84 4.40 6.24
CA SER A 34 -6.38 4.41 6.06
C SER A 34 -5.65 4.41 7.39
N HIS A 35 -6.18 5.13 8.38
CA HIS A 35 -5.56 5.18 9.71
C HIS A 35 -5.64 3.82 10.41
N ARG A 36 -6.81 3.18 10.35
CA ARG A 36 -6.99 1.85 10.95
C ARG A 36 -6.11 0.80 10.29
N ALA A 37 -6.04 0.83 8.96
CA ALA A 37 -5.21 -0.11 8.21
C ALA A 37 -3.74 0.09 8.51
N MET A 38 -3.28 1.35 8.56
CA MET A 38 -1.90 1.66 8.90
C MET A 38 -1.54 1.17 10.30
N ALA A 39 -2.41 1.42 11.29
CA ALA A 39 -2.19 0.96 12.66
C ALA A 39 -2.10 -0.56 12.73
N TYR A 40 -2.97 -1.25 11.99
CA TYR A 40 -2.94 -2.72 11.92
C TYR A 40 -1.63 -3.22 11.35
N LEU A 41 -1.18 -2.64 10.22
CA LEU A 41 0.07 -3.04 9.59
C LEU A 41 1.26 -2.83 10.51
N GLN A 42 1.29 -1.71 11.24
CA GLN A 42 2.35 -1.49 12.23
C GLN A 42 2.38 -2.58 13.29
N ARG A 43 1.20 -2.96 13.81
CA ARG A 43 1.12 -4.03 14.82
C ARG A 43 1.59 -5.37 14.28
N ARG A 44 1.49 -5.57 12.96
CA ARG A 44 1.95 -6.81 12.32
C ARG A 44 3.42 -6.77 11.93
N GLY A 45 4.13 -5.69 12.24
CA GLY A 45 5.58 -5.58 12.01
C GLY A 45 5.98 -4.92 10.72
N TYR A 46 5.04 -4.41 9.93
CA TYR A 46 5.36 -3.66 8.71
C TYR A 46 5.83 -2.25 9.04
N ARG A 47 6.77 -1.75 8.26
CA ARG A 47 7.12 -0.34 8.26
C ARG A 47 6.09 0.39 7.40
N ALA A 48 5.17 1.11 8.02
CA ALA A 48 4.12 1.84 7.30
C ALA A 48 4.44 3.33 7.30
N ILE A 49 4.52 3.93 6.11
CA ILE A 49 4.93 5.33 5.91
C ILE A 49 3.74 6.10 5.33
N PRO A 50 3.22 7.12 6.04
CA PRO A 50 2.07 7.87 5.52
C PRO A 50 2.51 8.87 4.46
N VAL A 51 1.70 8.97 3.38
CA VAL A 51 1.91 9.90 2.27
C VAL A 51 0.59 10.60 1.97
N ASN A 52 0.53 11.91 2.12
CA ASN A 52 -0.64 12.72 1.80
C ASN A 52 -0.22 14.19 1.75
N PRO A 53 -0.39 14.89 0.61
CA PRO A 53 -0.01 16.30 0.51
C PRO A 53 -0.77 17.19 1.50
N ASN A 54 -2.00 16.82 1.86
CA ASN A 54 -2.82 17.61 2.79
C ASN A 54 -2.41 17.45 4.25
N ALA A 55 -1.58 16.47 4.57
CA ALA A 55 -1.09 16.22 5.93
C ALA A 55 0.44 16.21 5.99
N ALA A 56 1.10 16.73 4.97
CA ALA A 56 2.56 16.75 4.90
C ALA A 56 3.15 17.48 6.11
N GLY A 57 4.14 16.86 6.74
CA GLY A 57 4.78 17.37 7.94
C GLY A 57 4.12 16.95 9.24
N ASP A 58 2.89 16.44 9.19
CA ASP A 58 2.24 15.92 10.38
C ASP A 58 2.85 14.57 10.78
N THR A 59 2.67 14.23 12.05
CA THR A 59 3.01 12.89 12.54
C THR A 59 1.74 12.06 12.60
N ILE A 60 1.76 10.91 11.94
CA ILE A 60 0.63 9.96 11.95
C ILE A 60 1.16 8.63 12.50
N LEU A 61 0.58 8.18 13.61
CA LEU A 61 0.97 6.91 14.24
C LEU A 61 2.50 6.80 14.45
N GLY A 62 3.13 7.91 14.84
CA GLY A 62 4.56 7.98 15.12
C GLY A 62 5.45 8.17 13.89
N GLU A 63 4.86 8.27 12.69
CA GLU A 63 5.63 8.41 11.44
C GLU A 63 5.40 9.78 10.81
N THR A 64 6.46 10.35 10.26
CA THR A 64 6.35 11.60 9.49
C THR A 64 5.54 11.35 8.22
N CYS A 65 4.56 12.20 7.95
CA CYS A 65 3.79 12.15 6.72
C CYS A 65 4.49 12.98 5.63
N TYR A 66 4.72 12.36 4.47
CA TYR A 66 5.36 13.01 3.33
C TYR A 66 4.30 13.49 2.33
N ALA A 67 4.62 14.56 1.61
CA ALA A 67 3.70 15.12 0.61
C ALA A 67 3.52 14.18 -0.60
N SER A 68 4.59 13.48 -0.98
CA SER A 68 4.58 12.59 -2.15
C SER A 68 5.50 11.40 -1.92
N LEU A 69 5.34 10.36 -2.75
CA LEU A 69 6.21 9.18 -2.72
C LEU A 69 7.67 9.54 -3.01
N ALA A 70 7.90 10.54 -3.88
CA ALA A 70 9.25 10.98 -4.20
C ALA A 70 10.01 11.53 -3.00
N ASP A 71 9.29 12.05 -1.99
CA ASP A 71 9.89 12.62 -0.80
C ASP A 71 10.28 11.58 0.26
N VAL A 72 9.81 10.34 0.12
CA VAL A 72 10.10 9.28 1.09
C VAL A 72 11.59 8.90 0.97
N PRO A 73 12.38 9.01 2.07
CA PRO A 73 13.82 8.84 1.97
C PRO A 73 14.32 7.40 2.01
N GLU A 74 13.43 6.43 2.01
CA GLU A 74 13.81 5.01 2.07
C GLU A 74 13.13 4.22 0.97
N PRO A 75 13.67 3.04 0.57
CA PRO A 75 13.05 2.19 -0.44
C PRO A 75 11.66 1.75 -0.01
N ILE A 76 10.73 1.72 -0.97
CA ILE A 76 9.35 1.30 -0.75
C ILE A 76 9.13 -0.03 -1.47
N ASP A 77 8.66 -1.04 -0.73
CA ASP A 77 8.33 -2.34 -1.33
C ASP A 77 6.94 -2.33 -1.94
N MET A 78 5.97 -1.76 -1.24
CA MET A 78 4.58 -1.74 -1.66
C MET A 78 3.97 -0.37 -1.41
N VAL A 79 3.12 0.06 -2.35
CA VAL A 79 2.31 1.27 -2.19
C VAL A 79 0.86 0.85 -2.07
N ASP A 80 0.24 1.19 -0.93
CA ASP A 80 -1.17 0.90 -0.64
C ASP A 80 -1.97 2.19 -0.87
N ILE A 81 -2.88 2.17 -1.84
CA ILE A 81 -3.56 3.37 -2.34
C ILE A 81 -4.95 3.51 -1.73
N PHE A 82 -5.11 4.52 -0.89
CA PHE A 82 -6.37 4.96 -0.29
C PHE A 82 -6.86 6.22 -1.01
N ARG A 83 -7.08 6.09 -2.30
CA ARG A 83 -7.66 7.14 -3.14
C ARG A 83 -8.81 6.52 -3.93
N ARG A 84 -9.83 7.32 -4.27
CA ARG A 84 -10.87 6.82 -5.17
C ARG A 84 -10.27 6.46 -6.53
N SER A 85 -10.96 5.59 -7.27
CA SER A 85 -10.43 5.03 -8.53
C SER A 85 -9.99 6.09 -9.53
N GLN A 86 -10.70 7.21 -9.62
CA GLN A 86 -10.37 8.30 -10.55
C GLN A 86 -9.05 8.98 -10.24
N LEU A 87 -8.54 8.84 -9.02
CA LEU A 87 -7.28 9.44 -8.58
C LEU A 87 -6.17 8.40 -8.42
N ALA A 88 -6.48 7.12 -8.63
CA ALA A 88 -5.51 6.04 -8.42
C ALA A 88 -4.40 6.04 -9.48
N GLY A 89 -4.71 6.36 -10.72
CA GLY A 89 -3.75 6.33 -11.81
C GLY A 89 -2.47 7.11 -11.54
N PRO A 90 -2.55 8.39 -11.19
CA PRO A 90 -1.35 9.16 -10.84
C PRO A 90 -0.55 8.56 -9.67
N ALA A 91 -1.25 7.99 -8.67
CA ALA A 91 -0.58 7.34 -7.55
C ALA A 91 0.17 6.08 -8.00
N VAL A 92 -0.41 5.31 -8.92
CA VAL A 92 0.26 4.14 -9.51
C VAL A 92 1.51 4.56 -10.27
N ASP A 93 1.41 5.61 -11.10
CA ASP A 93 2.54 6.10 -11.86
C ASP A 93 3.67 6.60 -10.94
N ALA A 94 3.31 7.28 -9.85
CA ALA A 94 4.28 7.72 -8.85
C ALA A 94 4.95 6.51 -8.14
N ALA A 95 4.20 5.46 -7.88
CA ALA A 95 4.73 4.23 -7.27
C ALA A 95 5.74 3.56 -8.20
N ILE A 96 5.43 3.48 -9.48
CA ILE A 96 6.35 2.93 -10.49
C ILE A 96 7.65 3.76 -10.51
N ALA A 97 7.53 5.08 -10.54
CA ALA A 97 8.69 5.98 -10.55
C ALA A 97 9.52 5.85 -9.27
N ALA A 98 8.90 5.56 -8.14
CA ALA A 98 9.59 5.38 -6.86
C ALA A 98 10.25 4.01 -6.72
N GLY A 99 10.06 3.11 -7.69
CA GLY A 99 10.67 1.78 -7.66
C GLY A 99 9.94 0.77 -6.79
N ALA A 100 8.67 1.01 -6.48
CA ALA A 100 7.87 0.05 -5.71
C ALA A 100 7.75 -1.28 -6.48
N LYS A 101 7.74 -2.37 -5.74
CA LYS A 101 7.61 -3.72 -6.32
C LYS A 101 6.16 -4.14 -6.46
N VAL A 102 5.28 -3.54 -5.67
CA VAL A 102 3.86 -3.87 -5.62
C VAL A 102 3.06 -2.59 -5.51
N VAL A 103 1.95 -2.53 -6.24
CA VAL A 103 0.91 -1.52 -6.09
C VAL A 103 -0.35 -2.20 -5.61
N TRP A 104 -0.90 -1.72 -4.52
CA TRP A 104 -2.10 -2.29 -3.91
C TRP A 104 -3.18 -1.22 -3.86
N MET A 105 -4.30 -1.46 -4.54
CA MET A 105 -5.46 -0.58 -4.52
C MET A 105 -6.49 -1.13 -3.54
N GLN A 106 -6.89 -0.28 -2.59
CA GLN A 106 -7.80 -0.64 -1.50
C GLN A 106 -9.18 -1.06 -1.98
N LEU A 107 -10.04 -1.47 -1.04
CA LEU A 107 -11.43 -1.81 -1.35
C LEU A 107 -12.09 -0.69 -2.14
N ASP A 108 -12.78 -1.06 -3.21
CA ASP A 108 -13.49 -0.16 -4.12
C ASP A 108 -12.57 0.73 -4.96
N VAL A 109 -11.26 0.49 -4.94
CA VAL A 109 -10.30 1.21 -5.78
C VAL A 109 -9.85 0.29 -6.90
N ARG A 110 -10.08 0.72 -8.14
CA ARG A 110 -9.71 -0.06 -9.31
C ARG A 110 -9.39 0.87 -10.48
N ASP A 111 -8.30 0.58 -11.19
CA ASP A 111 -7.91 1.27 -12.42
C ASP A 111 -7.15 0.27 -13.29
N ASP A 112 -7.85 -0.34 -14.25
CA ASP A 112 -7.28 -1.39 -15.09
C ASP A 112 -6.16 -0.89 -15.99
N ALA A 113 -6.29 0.32 -16.51
CA ALA A 113 -5.24 0.91 -17.36
C ALA A 113 -3.95 1.15 -16.56
N ALA A 114 -4.08 1.69 -15.35
CA ALA A 114 -2.92 1.88 -14.49
C ALA A 114 -2.29 0.56 -14.07
N ALA A 115 -3.10 -0.45 -13.80
CA ALA A 115 -2.62 -1.80 -13.49
C ALA A 115 -1.79 -2.36 -14.64
N ALA A 116 -2.25 -2.19 -15.88
CA ALA A 116 -1.53 -2.66 -17.05
C ALA A 116 -0.17 -1.95 -17.19
N ARG A 117 -0.12 -0.63 -16.93
CA ARG A 117 1.15 0.11 -16.95
C ARG A 117 2.13 -0.41 -15.91
N ALA A 118 1.65 -0.69 -14.71
CA ALA A 118 2.49 -1.22 -13.62
C ALA A 118 3.02 -2.61 -13.98
N GLU A 119 2.15 -3.49 -14.46
CA GLU A 119 2.55 -4.85 -14.83
C GLU A 119 3.55 -4.87 -16.00
N ALA A 120 3.40 -3.94 -16.96
CA ALA A 120 4.35 -3.79 -18.05
C ALA A 120 5.75 -3.42 -17.56
N ARG A 121 5.87 -2.86 -16.37
CA ARG A 121 7.14 -2.49 -15.73
C ARG A 121 7.59 -3.52 -14.69
N GLY A 122 6.95 -4.68 -14.65
CA GLY A 122 7.30 -5.74 -13.70
C GLY A 122 6.80 -5.53 -12.27
N VAL A 123 5.88 -4.59 -12.08
CA VAL A 123 5.29 -4.30 -10.78
C VAL A 123 4.04 -5.17 -10.59
N LYS A 124 3.94 -5.86 -9.47
CA LYS A 124 2.75 -6.65 -9.14
C LYS A 124 1.62 -5.74 -8.73
N VAL A 125 0.39 -6.13 -9.06
CA VAL A 125 -0.80 -5.32 -8.78
C VAL A 125 -1.86 -6.15 -8.06
N VAL A 126 -2.48 -5.54 -7.05
CA VAL A 126 -3.70 -6.03 -6.41
C VAL A 126 -4.70 -4.89 -6.42
N MET A 127 -5.95 -5.16 -6.77
CA MET A 127 -7.02 -4.16 -6.76
C MET A 127 -8.21 -4.64 -5.95
N ASN A 128 -8.89 -3.68 -5.31
CA ASN A 128 -10.13 -3.93 -4.57
C ASN A 128 -9.95 -4.97 -3.45
N ARG A 129 -8.87 -4.83 -2.69
CA ARG A 129 -8.58 -5.67 -1.53
C ARG A 129 -8.01 -4.81 -0.40
N CYS A 130 -8.04 -5.32 0.82
CA CYS A 130 -7.47 -4.64 1.98
C CYS A 130 -6.46 -5.57 2.68
N PRO A 131 -5.21 -5.14 2.85
CA PRO A 131 -4.21 -5.97 3.55
C PRO A 131 -4.66 -6.36 4.97
N ALA A 132 -5.36 -5.45 5.66
CA ALA A 132 -5.86 -5.72 7.03
C ALA A 132 -6.96 -6.79 7.05
N ILE A 133 -7.56 -7.10 5.90
CA ILE A 133 -8.52 -8.20 5.75
C ILE A 133 -7.80 -9.46 5.30
N GLU A 134 -6.90 -9.34 4.33
CA GLU A 134 -6.24 -10.50 3.72
C GLU A 134 -5.23 -11.16 4.66
N ILE A 135 -4.51 -10.37 5.47
CA ILE A 135 -3.52 -10.91 6.41
C ILE A 135 -4.16 -11.91 7.40
N PRO A 136 -5.26 -11.55 8.11
CA PRO A 136 -5.90 -12.52 9.00
C PRO A 136 -6.60 -13.65 8.24
N ARG A 137 -7.20 -13.37 7.09
CA ARG A 137 -7.84 -14.41 6.28
C ARG A 137 -6.83 -15.49 5.87
N LEU A 138 -5.63 -15.07 5.50
CA LEU A 138 -4.54 -15.98 5.10
C LEU A 138 -3.77 -16.56 6.29
N ARG A 139 -4.10 -16.13 7.51
CA ARG A 139 -3.43 -16.56 8.74
C ARG A 139 -1.92 -16.35 8.71
N LEU A 140 -1.50 -15.19 8.16
CA LEU A 140 -0.09 -14.85 8.10
C LEU A 140 0.43 -14.51 9.50
N PRO A 141 1.63 -14.99 9.88
CA PRO A 141 2.23 -14.61 11.16
C PRO A 141 2.71 -13.16 11.10
N PRO A 142 2.90 -12.49 12.26
CA PRO A 142 3.53 -11.18 12.28
C PRO A 142 4.92 -11.24 11.68
N LEU A 143 5.35 -10.13 11.05
CA LEU A 143 6.71 -10.05 10.54
C LEU A 143 7.71 -10.07 11.68
N SER A 144 8.77 -10.84 11.50
CA SER A 144 9.84 -10.92 12.47
C SER A 144 10.74 -9.70 12.38
N ALA A 145 11.23 -9.20 13.54
CA ALA A 145 12.21 -8.11 13.55
C ALA A 145 13.54 -8.51 12.90
N ALA A 146 13.78 -9.79 12.69
CA ALA A 146 14.99 -10.30 12.04
C ALA A 146 14.92 -10.31 10.51
N ARG A 147 13.79 -9.96 9.94
CA ARG A 147 13.64 -9.92 8.49
C ARG A 147 14.46 -8.84 7.84
#